data_e83712a8446ed8264998d0c95164c451
#
_entry.id   e83712a8446ed8264998d0c95164c451
#
_cell.length_a   1.000
_cell.length_b   1.000
_cell.length_c   1.000
_cell.angle_alpha   90.00
_cell.angle_beta   90.00
_cell.angle_gamma   90.00
#
_symmetry.space_group_name_H-M   'P 1'
#
loop_
_entity.id
_entity.type
_entity.pdbx_description
1 polymer ?
#
loop_
_entity_poly.entity_id
_entity_poly.type
_entity_poly.pdbx_seq_one_letter_code
_entity_poly.pdbx_strand_id
1 'polypeptide(L)'
;MKNKKVLREILSDGGAVVLPTETVYGLFAKALDESAVNHVYELKNRPRDKAMNLNVASYEDILSYSKEQPKYLKQLYDAFLPGPLTIILKANDQVPRWINSGLATVGFRLPDHPVTRELIQAEGPLIGPSANKSGKASGRYFDQIRDQFDFQVTGYQDDAALLGVDSTILDLSVSPARILRQGKITKEDILAALPELTIE
;
A
#
# COMPACT_ATOMS: atom_id res chain seq x y z
N MET A 1 10.65 11.71 17.00
CA MET A 1 9.34 11.66 16.34
C MET A 1 9.17 12.95 15.52
N LYS A 2 9.00 12.85 14.22
CA LYS A 2 8.80 14.04 13.39
C LYS A 2 7.33 14.48 13.42
N ASN A 3 7.10 15.80 13.45
CA ASN A 3 5.78 16.38 13.34
C ASN A 3 5.20 16.05 11.95
N LYS A 4 3.89 15.80 11.84
CA LYS A 4 3.17 15.54 10.58
C LYS A 4 3.46 16.60 9.50
N LYS A 5 3.61 17.87 9.89
CA LYS A 5 3.98 18.94 8.97
C LYS A 5 5.32 18.69 8.28
N VAL A 6 6.34 18.25 9.03
CA VAL A 6 7.66 17.93 8.46
C VAL A 6 7.60 16.73 7.55
N LEU A 7 6.81 15.69 7.89
CA LEU A 7 6.63 14.52 7.03
C LEU A 7 5.93 14.88 5.73
N ARG A 8 4.96 15.78 5.79
CA ARG A 8 4.27 16.30 4.62
C ARG A 8 5.22 17.10 3.72
N GLU A 9 6.06 17.96 4.28
CA GLU A 9 7.10 18.69 3.53
C GLU A 9 8.05 17.72 2.81
N ILE A 10 8.53 16.68 3.51
CA ILE A 10 9.39 15.66 2.89
C ILE A 10 8.71 14.98 1.71
N LEU A 11 7.43 14.57 1.86
CA LEU A 11 6.66 13.96 0.77
C LEU A 11 6.47 14.93 -0.40
N SER A 12 6.14 16.20 -0.11
CA SER A 12 5.95 17.23 -1.14
C SER A 12 7.24 17.53 -1.92
N ASP A 13 8.40 17.41 -1.27
CA ASP A 13 9.73 17.58 -1.88
C ASP A 13 10.25 16.32 -2.61
N GLY A 14 9.40 15.30 -2.79
CA GLY A 14 9.76 14.04 -3.47
C GLY A 14 10.56 13.05 -2.61
N GLY A 15 10.62 13.28 -1.30
CA GLY A 15 11.25 12.34 -0.37
C GLY A 15 10.36 11.17 0.03
N ALA A 16 10.94 10.25 0.82
CA ALA A 16 10.26 9.10 1.37
C ALA A 16 10.19 9.15 2.90
N VAL A 17 9.08 8.66 3.46
CA VAL A 17 8.85 8.62 4.92
C VAL A 17 8.36 7.24 5.36
N VAL A 18 8.77 6.82 6.56
CA VAL A 18 8.27 5.60 7.19
C VAL A 18 7.02 5.95 7.99
N LEU A 19 5.91 5.29 7.65
CA LEU A 19 4.63 5.49 8.33
C LEU A 19 4.05 4.18 8.83
N PRO A 20 3.42 4.18 10.01
CA PRO A 20 2.72 3.00 10.53
C PRO A 20 1.43 2.75 9.74
N THR A 21 1.08 1.48 9.64
CA THR A 21 -0.25 1.02 9.25
C THR A 21 -0.79 0.09 10.32
N GLU A 22 -1.97 -0.46 10.15
CA GLU A 22 -2.49 -1.51 11.04
C GLU A 22 -1.74 -2.85 10.89
N THR A 23 -0.95 -3.04 9.84
CA THR A 23 -0.20 -4.29 9.58
C THR A 23 1.27 -4.17 9.96
N VAL A 24 2.04 -3.48 9.14
CA VAL A 24 3.48 -3.23 9.29
C VAL A 24 3.79 -1.80 8.88
N TYR A 25 4.98 -1.30 9.21
CA TYR A 25 5.43 -0.03 8.67
C TYR A 25 5.60 -0.08 7.15
N GLY A 26 5.18 0.98 6.47
CA GLY A 26 5.44 1.20 5.05
C GLY A 26 6.47 2.30 4.82
N LEU A 27 7.18 2.23 3.71
CA LEU A 27 8.02 3.31 3.20
C LEU A 27 7.24 4.04 2.10
N PHE A 28 6.72 5.22 2.45
CA PHE A 28 5.78 5.97 1.62
C PHE A 28 6.46 7.08 0.84
N ALA A 29 6.06 7.28 -0.40
CA ALA A 29 6.45 8.39 -1.26
C ALA A 29 5.33 8.72 -2.26
N LYS A 30 5.35 9.91 -2.87
CA LYS A 30 4.33 10.32 -3.85
C LYS A 30 4.34 9.39 -5.05
N ALA A 31 3.21 8.74 -5.32
CA ALA A 31 3.09 7.74 -6.39
C ALA A 31 3.21 8.37 -7.79
N LEU A 32 2.73 9.58 -7.97
CA LEU A 32 2.74 10.28 -9.26
C LEU A 32 4.03 11.04 -9.54
N ASP A 33 5.00 11.00 -8.61
CA ASP A 33 6.35 11.52 -8.79
C ASP A 33 7.31 10.36 -9.09
N GLU A 34 7.77 10.28 -10.33
CA GLU A 34 8.67 9.20 -10.78
C GLU A 34 9.97 9.18 -9.98
N SER A 35 10.53 10.36 -9.65
CA SER A 35 11.77 10.46 -8.90
C SER A 35 11.63 9.97 -7.47
N ALA A 36 10.50 10.27 -6.83
CA ALA A 36 10.16 9.81 -5.48
C ALA A 36 9.98 8.27 -5.46
N VAL A 37 9.30 7.72 -6.47
CA VAL A 37 9.14 6.24 -6.61
C VAL A 37 10.48 5.58 -6.83
N ASN A 38 11.33 6.12 -7.72
CA ASN A 38 12.68 5.60 -7.98
C ASN A 38 13.55 5.62 -6.71
N HIS A 39 13.47 6.68 -5.92
CA HIS A 39 14.17 6.79 -4.65
C HIS A 39 13.79 5.66 -3.68
N VAL A 40 12.51 5.28 -3.60
CA VAL A 40 12.07 4.13 -2.78
C VAL A 40 12.62 2.81 -3.30
N TYR A 41 12.68 2.59 -4.62
CA TYR A 41 13.31 1.40 -5.19
C TYR A 41 14.79 1.30 -4.79
N GLU A 42 15.53 2.41 -4.84
CA GLU A 42 16.95 2.49 -4.48
C GLU A 42 17.16 2.25 -2.99
N LEU A 43 16.44 2.96 -2.10
CA LEU A 43 16.52 2.77 -0.65
C LEU A 43 16.30 1.31 -0.24
N LYS A 44 15.35 0.63 -0.89
CA LYS A 44 15.01 -0.76 -0.59
C LYS A 44 15.88 -1.79 -1.28
N ASN A 45 16.75 -1.42 -2.23
CA ASN A 45 17.36 -2.35 -3.18
C ASN A 45 16.31 -3.28 -3.81
N ARG A 46 15.16 -2.69 -4.21
CA ARG A 46 14.02 -3.44 -4.74
C ARG A 46 14.20 -3.72 -6.23
N PRO A 47 14.02 -4.96 -6.71
CA PRO A 47 13.98 -5.24 -8.15
C PRO A 47 12.87 -4.45 -8.84
N ARG A 48 13.18 -3.90 -10.02
CA ARG A 48 12.25 -3.02 -10.77
C ARG A 48 11.05 -3.76 -11.36
N ASP A 49 11.12 -5.08 -11.50
CA ASP A 49 10.02 -5.95 -11.92
C ASP A 49 8.97 -6.19 -10.82
N LYS A 50 9.29 -5.83 -9.58
CA LYS A 50 8.35 -5.91 -8.46
C LYS A 50 7.52 -4.62 -8.37
N ALA A 51 6.32 -4.66 -8.93
CA ALA A 51 5.36 -3.56 -8.90
C ALA A 51 5.11 -3.00 -7.49
N MET A 52 4.73 -1.72 -7.43
CA MET A 52 4.22 -1.05 -6.23
C MET A 52 2.70 -1.00 -6.25
N ASN A 53 2.10 -0.84 -5.07
CA ASN A 53 0.67 -0.59 -4.92
C ASN A 53 0.42 0.91 -4.71
N LEU A 54 -0.80 1.35 -5.04
CA LEU A 54 -1.32 2.66 -4.68
C LEU A 54 -1.99 2.58 -3.31
N ASN A 55 -1.51 3.38 -2.36
CA ASN A 55 -2.23 3.64 -1.13
C ASN A 55 -3.06 4.91 -1.34
N VAL A 56 -4.37 4.76 -1.18
CA VAL A 56 -5.39 5.76 -1.53
C VAL A 56 -6.19 6.19 -0.31
N ALA A 57 -6.92 7.30 -0.41
CA ALA A 57 -7.70 7.85 0.68
C ALA A 57 -9.20 7.51 0.59
N SER A 58 -9.70 7.13 -0.60
CA SER A 58 -11.12 6.95 -0.86
C SER A 58 -11.41 5.82 -1.85
N TYR A 59 -12.68 5.45 -1.94
CA TYR A 59 -13.19 4.55 -2.98
C TYR A 59 -13.09 5.18 -4.37
N GLU A 60 -13.34 6.47 -4.46
CA GLU A 60 -13.26 7.25 -5.70
C GLU A 60 -11.85 7.26 -6.27
N ASP A 61 -10.81 7.25 -5.43
CA ASP A 61 -9.42 7.10 -5.90
C ASP A 61 -9.21 5.74 -6.56
N ILE A 62 -9.78 4.65 -6.01
CA ILE A 62 -9.69 3.32 -6.64
C ILE A 62 -10.32 3.35 -8.04
N LEU A 63 -11.49 3.97 -8.18
CA LEU A 63 -12.16 4.09 -9.46
C LEU A 63 -11.37 4.94 -10.46
N SER A 64 -10.69 5.99 -9.98
CA SER A 64 -9.90 6.90 -10.82
C SER A 64 -8.68 6.24 -11.48
N TYR A 65 -8.12 5.20 -10.87
CA TYR A 65 -6.92 4.51 -11.35
C TYR A 65 -7.19 3.08 -11.87
N SER A 66 -8.44 2.63 -11.87
CA SER A 66 -8.81 1.29 -12.33
C SER A 66 -9.87 1.34 -13.44
N LYS A 67 -10.07 0.22 -14.11
CA LYS A 67 -11.12 0.01 -15.11
C LYS A 67 -11.75 -1.37 -14.99
N GLU A 68 -12.92 -1.56 -15.60
CA GLU A 68 -13.64 -2.84 -15.62
C GLU A 68 -13.82 -3.42 -14.21
N GLN A 69 -14.20 -2.55 -13.25
CA GLN A 69 -14.34 -2.96 -11.85
C GLN A 69 -15.49 -3.97 -11.71
N PRO A 70 -15.29 -5.03 -10.89
CA PRO A 70 -16.37 -5.97 -10.61
C PRO A 70 -17.50 -5.29 -9.82
N LYS A 71 -18.75 -5.70 -10.07
CA LYS A 71 -19.95 -5.10 -9.47
C LYS A 71 -19.95 -5.13 -7.94
N TYR A 72 -19.28 -6.12 -7.34
CA TYR A 72 -19.17 -6.29 -5.89
C TYR A 72 -18.00 -5.52 -5.26
N LEU A 73 -17.24 -4.74 -6.04
CA LEU A 73 -16.08 -3.99 -5.52
C LEU A 73 -16.45 -3.07 -4.35
N LYS A 74 -17.59 -2.37 -4.45
CA LYS A 74 -18.04 -1.47 -3.38
C LYS A 74 -18.34 -2.21 -2.09
N GLN A 75 -18.98 -3.36 -2.17
CA GLN A 75 -19.30 -4.20 -1.01
C GLN A 75 -18.02 -4.72 -0.34
N LEU A 76 -17.02 -5.15 -1.13
CA LEU A 76 -15.72 -5.55 -0.63
C LEU A 76 -14.99 -4.39 0.06
N TYR A 77 -15.03 -3.20 -0.57
CA TYR A 77 -14.46 -1.98 0.01
C TYR A 77 -15.09 -1.66 1.38
N ASP A 78 -16.40 -1.65 1.46
CA ASP A 78 -17.12 -1.31 2.69
C ASP A 78 -16.89 -2.33 3.81
N ALA A 79 -16.63 -3.59 3.46
CA ALA A 79 -16.38 -4.65 4.44
C ALA A 79 -14.97 -4.63 5.02
N PHE A 80 -13.94 -4.23 4.24
CA PHE A 80 -12.54 -4.46 4.60
C PHE A 80 -11.62 -3.24 4.51
N LEU A 81 -12.09 -2.10 4.00
CA LEU A 81 -11.29 -0.90 3.87
C LEU A 81 -11.93 0.30 4.61
N PRO A 82 -11.12 1.11 5.33
CA PRO A 82 -9.68 0.97 5.52
C PRO A 82 -9.31 -0.30 6.28
N GLY A 83 -8.17 -0.93 5.93
CA GLY A 83 -7.77 -2.16 6.59
C GLY A 83 -6.76 -3.02 5.83
N PRO A 84 -6.51 -4.25 6.35
CA PRO A 84 -5.41 -5.11 5.92
C PRO A 84 -5.72 -5.93 4.64
N LEU A 85 -6.37 -5.30 3.67
CA LEU A 85 -6.64 -5.87 2.36
C LEU A 85 -5.99 -5.02 1.26
N THR A 86 -5.28 -5.67 0.35
CA THR A 86 -4.82 -5.11 -0.92
C THR A 86 -5.63 -5.72 -2.04
N ILE A 87 -6.27 -4.90 -2.86
CA ILE A 87 -7.11 -5.33 -3.98
C ILE A 87 -6.37 -5.04 -5.28
N ILE A 88 -6.14 -6.06 -6.11
CA ILE A 88 -5.59 -5.88 -7.45
C ILE A 88 -6.73 -5.78 -8.46
N LEU A 89 -6.70 -4.72 -9.26
CA LEU A 89 -7.65 -4.43 -10.33
C LEU A 89 -6.91 -4.18 -11.66
N LYS A 90 -7.65 -4.18 -12.76
CA LYS A 90 -7.13 -3.72 -14.05
C LYS A 90 -6.82 -2.23 -13.97
N ALA A 91 -5.58 -1.88 -14.29
CA ALA A 91 -5.13 -0.49 -14.34
C ALA A 91 -5.73 0.24 -15.56
N ASN A 92 -6.10 1.51 -15.39
CA ASN A 92 -6.39 2.38 -16.51
C ASN A 92 -5.15 3.20 -16.90
N ASP A 93 -5.29 4.08 -17.90
CA ASP A 93 -4.17 4.85 -18.45
C ASP A 93 -3.66 5.97 -17.52
N GLN A 94 -4.34 6.19 -16.38
CA GLN A 94 -3.89 7.13 -15.34
C GLN A 94 -2.79 6.55 -14.44
N VAL A 95 -2.58 5.22 -14.48
CA VAL A 95 -1.54 4.56 -13.67
C VAL A 95 -0.20 4.64 -14.39
N PRO A 96 0.78 5.42 -13.88
CA PRO A 96 2.09 5.49 -14.47
C PRO A 96 2.84 4.14 -14.43
N ARG A 97 3.59 3.86 -15.48
CA ARG A 97 4.33 2.58 -15.62
C ARG A 97 5.40 2.37 -14.54
N TRP A 98 5.93 3.43 -13.96
CA TRP A 98 6.91 3.32 -12.86
C TRP A 98 6.30 2.80 -11.54
N ILE A 99 4.96 2.81 -11.39
CA ILE A 99 4.26 2.27 -10.22
C ILE A 99 4.07 0.76 -10.38
N ASN A 100 3.43 0.34 -11.47
CA ASN A 100 3.02 -1.05 -11.67
C ASN A 100 3.97 -1.86 -12.56
N SER A 101 5.17 -1.36 -12.83
CA SER A 101 6.18 -2.02 -13.69
C SER A 101 5.66 -2.33 -15.10
N GLY A 102 4.70 -1.53 -15.59
CA GLY A 102 4.06 -1.69 -16.90
C GLY A 102 3.08 -2.85 -17.00
N LEU A 103 2.66 -3.44 -15.87
CA LEU A 103 1.63 -4.47 -15.82
C LEU A 103 0.26 -3.89 -16.22
N ALA A 104 -0.65 -4.76 -16.65
CA ALA A 104 -2.04 -4.38 -16.94
C ALA A 104 -2.88 -4.17 -15.67
N THR A 105 -2.30 -4.37 -14.50
CA THR A 105 -2.97 -4.34 -13.20
C THR A 105 -2.26 -3.41 -12.24
N VAL A 106 -2.97 -3.00 -11.17
CA VAL A 106 -2.44 -2.22 -10.07
C VAL A 106 -3.13 -2.65 -8.77
N GLY A 107 -2.37 -2.72 -7.68
CA GLY A 107 -2.90 -2.98 -6.35
C GLY A 107 -3.31 -1.70 -5.63
N PHE A 108 -4.41 -1.76 -4.89
CA PHE A 108 -4.93 -0.67 -4.07
C PHE A 108 -4.99 -1.09 -2.61
N ARG A 109 -4.62 -0.18 -1.74
CA ARG A 109 -4.81 -0.31 -0.29
C ARG A 109 -5.25 1.00 0.31
N LEU A 110 -6.06 0.93 1.36
CA LEU A 110 -6.41 2.04 2.23
C LEU A 110 -5.95 1.68 3.65
N PRO A 111 -4.75 2.11 4.08
CA PRO A 111 -4.23 1.77 5.41
C PRO A 111 -5.11 2.33 6.52
N ASP A 112 -5.32 1.56 7.59
CA ASP A 112 -6.10 2.01 8.76
C ASP A 112 -5.19 2.53 9.86
N HIS A 113 -4.57 3.68 9.60
CA HIS A 113 -3.83 4.44 10.61
C HIS A 113 -4.09 5.94 10.41
N PRO A 114 -4.51 6.68 11.45
CA PRO A 114 -4.99 8.06 11.29
C PRO A 114 -3.96 9.00 10.66
N VAL A 115 -2.70 8.94 11.10
CA VAL A 115 -1.63 9.79 10.54
C VAL A 115 -1.34 9.46 9.08
N THR A 116 -1.27 8.18 8.74
CA THR A 116 -1.01 7.72 7.38
C THR A 116 -2.14 8.10 6.44
N ARG A 117 -3.39 7.92 6.86
CA ARG A 117 -4.57 8.35 6.09
C ARG A 117 -4.61 9.85 5.86
N GLU A 118 -4.31 10.65 6.90
CA GLU A 118 -4.25 12.12 6.79
C GLU A 118 -3.22 12.57 5.75
N LEU A 119 -2.03 11.94 5.74
CA LEU A 119 -0.98 12.25 4.77
C LEU A 119 -1.36 11.83 3.35
N ILE A 120 -1.97 10.65 3.15
CA ILE A 120 -2.47 10.22 1.84
C ILE A 120 -3.55 11.18 1.34
N GLN A 121 -4.46 11.60 2.20
CA GLN A 121 -5.53 12.54 1.84
C GLN A 121 -4.97 13.91 1.44
N ALA A 122 -3.91 14.37 2.10
CA ALA A 122 -3.31 15.67 1.86
C ALA A 122 -2.42 15.71 0.61
N GLU A 123 -1.67 14.63 0.34
CA GLU A 123 -0.63 14.57 -0.71
C GLU A 123 -1.07 13.81 -1.97
N GLY A 124 -2.26 13.19 -1.94
CA GLY A 124 -2.73 12.29 -2.99
C GLY A 124 -2.19 10.87 -2.84
N PRO A 125 -2.35 10.02 -3.86
CA PRO A 125 -1.93 8.63 -3.79
C PRO A 125 -0.43 8.48 -3.49
N LEU A 126 -0.10 7.59 -2.55
CA LEU A 126 1.28 7.26 -2.20
C LEU A 126 1.59 5.81 -2.58
N ILE A 127 2.79 5.52 -3.05
CA ILE A 127 3.32 4.16 -2.94
C ILE A 127 3.68 3.91 -1.47
N GLY A 128 3.68 2.65 -1.04
CA GLY A 128 3.97 2.33 0.37
C GLY A 128 4.30 0.85 0.54
N PRO A 129 5.38 0.33 -0.07
CA PRO A 129 5.83 -1.02 0.22
C PRO A 129 6.25 -1.13 1.69
N SER A 130 6.31 -2.34 2.24
CA SER A 130 6.80 -2.57 3.61
C SER A 130 8.16 -1.91 3.83
N ALA A 131 8.38 -1.34 5.02
CA ALA A 131 9.60 -0.60 5.35
C ALA A 131 10.74 -1.55 5.76
N ASN A 132 11.32 -2.24 4.76
CA ASN A 132 12.49 -3.11 4.90
C ASN A 132 13.32 -3.09 3.62
N LYS A 133 14.61 -3.33 3.70
CA LYS A 133 15.43 -3.66 2.51
C LYS A 133 14.92 -4.96 1.90
N SER A 134 14.87 -5.07 0.57
CA SER A 134 14.36 -6.26 -0.12
C SER A 134 15.09 -7.52 0.33
N GLY A 135 14.32 -8.58 0.63
CA GLY A 135 14.86 -9.84 1.16
C GLY A 135 15.10 -9.84 2.67
N LYS A 136 14.93 -8.73 3.37
CA LYS A 136 14.96 -8.66 4.82
C LYS A 136 13.53 -8.74 5.39
N ALA A 137 13.40 -9.17 6.64
CA ALA A 137 12.11 -9.16 7.34
C ALA A 137 11.63 -7.73 7.54
N SER A 138 10.30 -7.52 7.48
CA SER A 138 9.68 -6.25 7.86
C SER A 138 10.00 -5.94 9.32
N GLY A 139 10.51 -4.74 9.59
CA GLY A 139 10.78 -4.30 10.95
C GLY A 139 9.46 -4.19 11.73
N ARG A 140 9.43 -4.74 12.93
CA ARG A 140 8.31 -4.61 13.85
C ARG A 140 8.35 -3.29 14.63
N TYR A 141 9.55 -2.76 14.85
CA TYR A 141 9.79 -1.55 15.61
C TYR A 141 10.45 -0.51 14.71
N PHE A 142 10.10 0.74 14.93
CA PHE A 142 10.60 1.86 14.12
C PHE A 142 12.13 1.98 14.13
N ASP A 143 12.77 1.76 15.27
CA ASP A 143 14.22 1.82 15.40
C ASP A 143 14.91 0.72 14.57
N GLN A 144 14.36 -0.52 14.55
CA GLN A 144 14.87 -1.60 13.71
C GLN A 144 14.82 -1.25 12.21
N ILE A 145 13.79 -0.52 11.80
CA ILE A 145 13.66 -0.05 10.42
C ILE A 145 14.72 1.00 10.13
N ARG A 146 14.92 1.97 11.00
CA ARG A 146 15.96 2.99 10.83
C ARG A 146 17.35 2.36 10.71
N ASP A 147 17.65 1.35 11.53
CA ASP A 147 18.91 0.61 11.46
C ASP A 147 19.09 -0.10 10.10
N GLN A 148 18.03 -0.75 9.58
CA GLN A 148 18.08 -1.39 8.25
C GLN A 148 18.42 -0.42 7.12
N PHE A 149 18.01 0.84 7.24
CA PHE A 149 18.24 1.89 6.25
C PHE A 149 19.41 2.81 6.60
N ASP A 150 20.31 2.39 7.51
CA ASP A 150 21.50 3.14 7.92
C ASP A 150 21.15 4.59 8.36
N PHE A 151 20.01 4.74 9.05
CA PHE A 151 19.43 6.02 9.50
C PHE A 151 19.07 7.02 8.37
N GLN A 152 19.02 6.59 7.11
CA GLN A 152 18.68 7.44 5.97
C GLN A 152 17.17 7.76 5.88
N VAL A 153 16.33 7.04 6.63
CA VAL A 153 14.87 7.26 6.63
C VAL A 153 14.40 7.93 7.91
N THR A 154 13.32 8.68 7.79
CA THR A 154 12.61 9.29 8.91
C THR A 154 11.12 8.97 8.80
N GLY A 155 10.35 9.22 9.87
CA GLY A 155 8.94 8.90 9.83
C GLY A 155 8.20 9.20 11.13
N TYR A 156 7.03 8.61 11.24
CA TYR A 156 6.17 8.64 12.41
C TYR A 156 6.21 7.29 13.12
N GLN A 157 6.57 7.31 14.39
CA GLN A 157 6.65 6.09 15.20
C GLN A 157 5.34 5.85 15.95
N ASP A 158 4.75 4.68 15.73
CA ASP A 158 3.66 4.13 16.52
C ASP A 158 3.73 2.60 16.47
N ASP A 159 4.64 2.03 17.25
CA ASP A 159 4.90 0.59 17.26
C ASP A 159 3.72 -0.22 17.83
N ALA A 160 2.83 0.42 18.61
CA ALA A 160 1.67 -0.22 19.22
C ALA A 160 0.51 -0.43 18.22
N ALA A 161 0.48 0.33 17.12
CA ALA A 161 -0.60 0.23 16.13
C ALA A 161 -0.51 -1.01 15.23
N LEU A 162 0.64 -1.70 15.19
CA LEU A 162 0.93 -2.74 14.22
C LEU A 162 0.56 -4.14 14.72
N LEU A 163 -0.18 -4.88 13.90
CA LEU A 163 -0.49 -6.30 14.12
C LEU A 163 0.71 -7.22 13.83
N GLY A 164 1.68 -6.75 13.03
CA GLY A 164 2.85 -7.53 12.61
C GLY A 164 2.54 -8.63 11.58
N VAL A 165 1.36 -8.59 10.99
CA VAL A 165 0.93 -9.51 9.93
C VAL A 165 0.62 -8.68 8.68
N ASP A 166 1.16 -9.08 7.54
CA ASP A 166 0.95 -8.40 6.26
C ASP A 166 -0.53 -8.41 5.82
N SER A 167 -0.87 -7.49 4.91
CA SER A 167 -2.18 -7.48 4.26
C SER A 167 -2.39 -8.71 3.38
N THR A 168 -3.62 -9.18 3.31
CA THR A 168 -4.05 -10.14 2.28
C THR A 168 -4.05 -9.45 0.92
N ILE A 169 -3.56 -10.12 -0.12
CA ILE A 169 -3.59 -9.62 -1.51
C ILE A 169 -4.60 -10.44 -2.29
N LEU A 170 -5.69 -9.79 -2.69
CA LEU A 170 -6.77 -10.38 -3.48
C LEU A 170 -6.74 -9.82 -4.90
N ASP A 171 -6.54 -10.68 -5.88
CA ASP A 171 -6.57 -10.32 -7.30
C ASP A 171 -7.99 -10.50 -7.86
N LEU A 172 -8.61 -9.37 -8.20
CA LEU A 172 -9.92 -9.27 -8.85
C LEU A 172 -9.81 -8.91 -10.34
N SER A 173 -8.61 -8.84 -10.89
CA SER A 173 -8.39 -8.60 -12.32
C SER A 173 -8.69 -9.82 -13.18
N VAL A 174 -8.84 -10.98 -12.54
CA VAL A 174 -9.13 -12.30 -13.14
C VAL A 174 -10.40 -12.90 -12.55
N SER A 175 -10.96 -13.89 -13.25
CA SER A 175 -12.11 -14.68 -12.78
C SER A 175 -11.83 -16.16 -13.02
N PRO A 176 -11.90 -17.01 -11.99
CA PRO A 176 -12.15 -16.71 -10.58
C PRO A 176 -11.08 -15.79 -9.96
N ALA A 177 -11.43 -15.09 -8.87
CA ALA A 177 -10.48 -14.27 -8.12
C ALA A 177 -9.39 -15.15 -7.48
N ARG A 178 -8.23 -14.53 -7.14
CA ARG A 178 -7.10 -15.26 -6.55
C ARG A 178 -6.56 -14.56 -5.32
N ILE A 179 -6.23 -15.33 -4.28
CA ILE A 179 -5.44 -14.82 -3.16
C ILE A 179 -3.96 -15.04 -3.49
N LEU A 180 -3.26 -13.94 -3.83
CA LEU A 180 -1.83 -13.99 -4.15
C LEU A 180 -0.95 -14.02 -2.90
N ARG A 181 -1.45 -13.53 -1.79
CA ARG A 181 -0.82 -13.62 -0.47
C ARG A 181 -1.91 -13.68 0.60
N GLN A 182 -1.86 -14.72 1.42
CA GLN A 182 -2.67 -14.79 2.61
C GLN A 182 -2.06 -13.91 3.70
N GLY A 183 -2.85 -12.98 4.19
CA GLY A 183 -2.51 -12.10 5.30
C GLY A 183 -3.56 -12.18 6.40
N LYS A 184 -3.88 -11.05 7.03
CA LYS A 184 -4.82 -10.97 8.16
C LYS A 184 -6.26 -11.36 7.77
N ILE A 185 -6.73 -10.94 6.59
CA ILE A 185 -8.08 -11.26 6.09
C ILE A 185 -8.04 -12.63 5.43
N THR A 186 -8.84 -13.57 5.93
CA THR A 186 -8.87 -14.95 5.41
C THR A 186 -9.80 -15.08 4.19
N LYS A 187 -9.69 -16.18 3.45
CA LYS A 187 -10.62 -16.52 2.38
C LYS A 187 -12.05 -16.63 2.92
N GLU A 188 -12.20 -17.20 4.09
CA GLU A 188 -13.48 -17.38 4.78
C GLU A 188 -14.11 -16.03 5.14
N ASP A 189 -13.32 -15.07 5.64
CA ASP A 189 -13.78 -13.69 5.92
C ASP A 189 -14.32 -13.03 4.64
N ILE A 190 -13.59 -13.17 3.52
CA ILE A 190 -13.99 -12.60 2.23
C ILE A 190 -15.29 -13.23 1.74
N LEU A 191 -15.40 -14.56 1.78
CA LEU A 191 -16.60 -15.28 1.34
C LEU A 191 -17.81 -15.07 2.25
N ALA A 192 -17.58 -14.80 3.55
CA ALA A 192 -18.65 -14.43 4.46
C ALA A 192 -19.26 -13.05 4.11
N ALA A 193 -18.41 -12.10 3.67
CA ALA A 193 -18.87 -10.79 3.23
C ALA A 193 -19.44 -10.81 1.80
N LEU A 194 -18.90 -11.65 0.91
CA LEU A 194 -19.28 -11.78 -0.50
C LEU A 194 -19.49 -13.27 -0.88
N PRO A 195 -20.63 -13.86 -0.54
CA PRO A 195 -20.89 -15.29 -0.82
C PRO A 195 -20.90 -15.66 -2.31
N GLU A 196 -21.18 -14.70 -3.20
CA GLU A 196 -21.18 -14.86 -4.65
C GLU A 196 -19.79 -14.84 -5.29
N LEU A 197 -18.75 -14.46 -4.54
CA LEU A 197 -17.39 -14.40 -5.06
C LEU A 197 -16.80 -15.81 -5.16
N THR A 198 -16.28 -16.14 -6.34
CA THR A 198 -15.52 -17.37 -6.55
C THR A 198 -14.03 -17.08 -6.43
N ILE A 199 -13.36 -17.75 -5.48
CA ILE A 199 -11.92 -17.62 -5.24
C ILE A 199 -11.24 -18.97 -5.50
N GLU A 200 -10.26 -18.98 -6.40
CA GLU A 200 -9.39 -20.13 -6.68
C GLU A 200 -8.44 -20.41 -5.49
#